data_f21ad6220d06b1bffd7b60e4cfdeab62
#
_entry.id   f21ad6220d06b1bffd7b60e4cfdeab62
#
_cell.length_a   1.000
_cell.length_b   1.000
_cell.length_c   1.000
_cell.angle_alpha   90.00
_cell.angle_beta   90.00
_cell.angle_gamma   90.00
#
_symmetry.space_group_name_H-M   'P 1'
#
loop_
_entity.id
_entity.type
_entity.pdbx_description
1 polymer ?
#
loop_
_entity_poly.entity_id
_entity_poly.type
_entity_poly.pdbx_seq_one_letter_code
_entity_poly.pdbx_strand_id
1 'polypeptide(L)'
;MKAIAGLLGAALVCTAAASPVLADDIDLSTWTCRQFQAASKDDLGVILAWLDGYYKDEDDPPVIDTTQFSANAKKLGDYCVTHPDIGLITATDKLFQKQ
;
A
#
# COMPACT_ATOMS: atom_id res chain seq x y z
N MET A 1 -35.35 5.81 -39.09
CA MET A 1 -35.00 6.42 -38.80
C MET A 1 -34.71 6.63 -37.61
N LYS A 2 -34.99 6.81 -37.13
CA LYS A 2 -35.06 6.96 -35.98
C LYS A 2 -34.29 6.14 -35.13
N ALA A 3 -34.37 5.14 -35.19
CA ALA A 3 -33.81 4.23 -34.34
C ALA A 3 -32.39 4.60 -34.12
N ILE A 4 -31.83 4.83 -34.97
CA ILE A 4 -30.57 5.18 -34.91
C ILE A 4 -30.22 5.96 -33.80
N ALA A 5 -30.86 6.84 -33.63
CA ALA A 5 -30.56 7.70 -32.58
C ALA A 5 -30.20 6.92 -31.38
N GLY A 6 -30.97 6.07 -31.11
CA GLY A 6 -30.76 5.34 -29.95
C GLY A 6 -29.37 4.85 -29.77
N LEU A 7 -28.91 4.39 -30.76
CA LEU A 7 -27.70 3.83 -30.67
C LEU A 7 -26.73 4.69 -30.06
N LEU A 8 -26.77 5.78 -30.35
CA LEU A 8 -25.87 6.64 -29.87
C LEU A 8 -25.83 6.55 -28.44
N GLY A 9 -26.86 6.55 -27.91
CA GLY A 9 -26.90 6.60 -26.52
C GLY A 9 -26.02 5.54 -25.98
N ALA A 10 -26.09 4.55 -26.55
CA ALA A 10 -25.35 3.42 -26.09
C ALA A 10 -23.93 3.80 -25.88
N ALA A 11 -23.41 4.29 -26.79
CA ALA A 11 -22.03 4.58 -26.71
C ALA A 11 -21.67 5.28 -25.45
N LEU A 12 -22.39 6.15 -25.14
CA LEU A 12 -22.09 6.94 -24.06
C LEU A 12 -21.92 6.17 -22.87
N VAL A 13 -22.73 5.41 -22.67
CA VAL A 13 -22.75 4.62 -21.57
C VAL A 13 -21.39 4.09 -21.31
N CYS A 14 -20.82 3.56 -22.20
CA CYS A 14 -19.56 2.96 -22.00
C CYS A 14 -18.62 3.86 -21.31
N THR A 15 -18.69 5.02 -21.62
CA THR A 15 -17.77 5.86 -21.03
C THR A 15 -17.91 5.91 -19.62
N ALA A 16 -19.01 5.95 -19.19
CA ALA A 16 -19.24 6.03 -17.82
C ALA A 16 -18.55 4.90 -17.16
N ALA A 17 -18.62 3.84 -17.75
CA ALA A 17 -18.08 2.69 -17.12
C ALA A 17 -16.64 2.88 -16.86
N ALA A 18 -16.07 3.63 -17.59
CA ALA A 18 -14.67 3.73 -17.45
C ALA A 18 -14.32 4.57 -16.29
N SER A 19 -15.24 4.76 -15.48
CA SER A 19 -14.98 5.60 -14.44
C SER A 19 -13.75 5.23 -13.81
N PRO A 20 -13.00 6.06 -13.54
CA PRO A 20 -11.78 5.87 -13.03
C PRO A 20 -11.72 5.41 -11.70
N VAL A 21 -10.84 4.72 -11.53
CA VAL A 21 -10.67 4.20 -10.34
C VAL A 21 -9.70 5.13 -9.84
N LEU A 22 -9.96 5.79 -8.93
CA LEU A 22 -9.05 6.67 -8.40
C LEU A 22 -8.20 6.05 -7.40
N ALA A 23 -7.02 6.41 -7.42
CA ALA A 23 -6.09 5.87 -6.48
C ALA A 23 -6.38 6.56 -5.18
N ASP A 24 -6.52 5.86 -4.18
CA ASP A 24 -6.72 6.44 -2.88
C ASP A 24 -5.38 6.58 -2.21
N ASP A 25 -5.25 7.51 -1.35
CA ASP A 25 -4.02 7.68 -0.60
C ASP A 25 -3.91 6.55 0.40
N ILE A 26 -2.73 6.09 0.63
CA ILE A 26 -2.48 5.10 1.65
C ILE A 26 -1.91 5.86 2.83
N ASP A 27 -2.69 6.06 3.84
CA ASP A 27 -2.26 6.79 5.02
C ASP A 27 -1.87 5.79 6.10
N LEU A 28 -0.60 5.48 6.19
CA LEU A 28 -0.13 4.46 7.11
C LEU A 28 -0.35 4.80 8.58
N SER A 29 -0.57 6.06 8.89
CA SER A 29 -0.84 6.42 10.28
C SER A 29 -2.17 5.87 10.77
N THR A 30 -3.06 5.52 9.84
CA THR A 30 -4.36 4.98 10.21
C THR A 30 -4.45 3.47 10.02
N TRP A 31 -3.41 2.86 9.51
CA TRP A 31 -3.44 1.43 9.24
C TRP A 31 -3.11 0.60 10.48
N THR A 32 -3.70 -0.58 10.53
CA THR A 32 -3.38 -1.55 11.56
C THR A 32 -2.59 -2.68 10.93
N CYS A 33 -2.00 -3.52 11.75
CA CYS A 33 -1.34 -4.72 11.29
C CYS A 33 -2.30 -5.60 10.47
N ARG A 34 -3.56 -5.64 10.86
CA ARG A 34 -4.55 -6.43 10.15
C ARG A 34 -4.70 -5.95 8.71
N GLN A 35 -4.73 -4.64 8.50
CA GLN A 35 -4.83 -4.09 7.16
C GLN A 35 -3.58 -4.38 6.35
N PHE A 36 -2.43 -4.33 6.99
CA PHE A 36 -1.18 -4.64 6.32
C PHE A 36 -1.22 -6.08 5.81
N GLN A 37 -1.69 -7.01 6.62
CA GLN A 37 -1.75 -8.39 6.21
C GLN A 37 -2.77 -8.64 5.09
N ALA A 38 -3.78 -7.83 4.99
CA ALA A 38 -4.80 -7.99 3.97
C ALA A 38 -4.49 -7.20 2.69
N ALA A 39 -3.40 -6.47 2.66
CA ALA A 39 -3.09 -5.61 1.53
C ALA A 39 -2.73 -6.43 0.29
N SER A 40 -2.93 -5.83 -0.87
CA SER A 40 -2.57 -6.48 -2.11
C SER A 40 -1.06 -6.51 -2.25
N LYS A 41 -0.55 -7.34 -3.13
CA LYS A 41 0.88 -7.41 -3.34
C LYS A 41 1.44 -6.08 -3.79
N ASP A 42 0.72 -5.38 -4.63
CA ASP A 42 1.19 -4.10 -5.13
C ASP A 42 1.27 -3.08 -4.00
N ASP A 43 0.25 -3.05 -3.17
CA ASP A 43 0.25 -2.12 -2.05
C ASP A 43 1.33 -2.48 -1.05
N LEU A 44 1.55 -3.78 -0.81
CA LEU A 44 2.59 -4.19 0.11
C LEU A 44 3.95 -3.71 -0.37
N GLY A 45 4.21 -3.81 -1.67
CA GLY A 45 5.48 -3.34 -2.22
C GLY A 45 5.69 -1.86 -1.95
N VAL A 46 4.67 -1.07 -2.17
CA VAL A 46 4.75 0.37 -1.95
C VAL A 46 4.94 0.68 -0.48
N ILE A 47 4.17 0.03 0.37
CA ILE A 47 4.24 0.26 1.81
C ILE A 47 5.60 -0.13 2.35
N LEU A 48 6.12 -1.27 1.96
CA LEU A 48 7.40 -1.73 2.45
C LEU A 48 8.54 -0.83 1.97
N ALA A 49 8.44 -0.33 0.74
CA ALA A 49 9.45 0.59 0.23
C ALA A 49 9.42 1.91 1.01
N TRP A 50 8.23 2.39 1.32
CA TRP A 50 8.08 3.62 2.08
C TRP A 50 8.67 3.44 3.48
N LEU A 51 8.38 2.30 4.11
CA LEU A 51 8.88 2.03 5.45
C LEU A 51 10.40 1.90 5.45
N ASP A 52 10.96 1.30 4.41
CA ASP A 52 12.40 1.16 4.32
C ASP A 52 13.06 2.55 4.31
N GLY A 53 12.51 3.47 3.55
CA GLY A 53 13.02 4.83 3.51
C GLY A 53 12.76 5.60 4.79
N TYR A 54 11.61 5.36 5.39
CA TYR A 54 11.21 6.08 6.60
C TYR A 54 12.19 5.86 7.75
N TYR A 55 12.76 4.67 7.84
CA TYR A 55 13.70 4.36 8.92
C TYR A 55 15.16 4.61 8.57
N LYS A 56 15.42 5.22 7.41
CA LYS A 56 16.79 5.60 7.08
C LYS A 56 17.06 7.02 7.51
N ASP A 57 18.31 7.29 7.80
CA ASP A 57 18.71 8.63 8.16
C ASP A 57 19.17 9.33 6.91
N GLU A 58 19.20 10.63 6.94
CA GLU A 58 19.60 11.39 5.77
C GLU A 58 21.05 11.13 5.37
N ASP A 59 21.84 10.62 6.30
CA ASP A 59 23.23 10.31 6.01
C ASP A 59 23.41 8.91 5.43
N ASP A 60 22.36 8.13 5.44
CA ASP A 60 22.43 6.78 4.89
C ASP A 60 22.55 6.85 3.37
N PRO A 61 23.34 5.99 2.76
CA PRO A 61 23.48 6.02 1.30
C PRO A 61 22.17 5.54 0.65
N PRO A 62 21.89 5.99 -0.56
CA PRO A 62 20.65 5.62 -1.24
C PRO A 62 20.76 4.21 -1.83
N VAL A 63 20.92 3.24 -0.96
CA VAL A 63 21.11 1.85 -1.36
C VAL A 63 20.03 1.02 -0.70
N ILE A 64 19.44 0.12 -1.43
CA ILE A 64 18.48 -0.81 -0.87
C ILE A 64 19.19 -2.15 -0.76
N ASP A 65 19.35 -2.61 0.47
CA ASP A 65 19.90 -3.93 0.72
C ASP A 65 18.72 -4.89 0.61
N THR A 66 18.58 -5.57 -0.49
CA THR A 66 17.40 -6.38 -0.74
C THR A 66 17.27 -7.57 0.22
N THR A 67 18.38 -8.07 0.72
CA THR A 67 18.32 -9.15 1.71
C THR A 67 17.74 -8.62 3.01
N GLN A 68 18.20 -7.47 3.45
CA GLN A 68 17.71 -6.86 4.67
C GLN A 68 16.26 -6.42 4.50
N PHE A 69 15.92 -5.92 3.33
CA PHE A 69 14.57 -5.48 3.02
C PHE A 69 13.60 -6.67 3.16
N SER A 70 13.96 -7.82 2.62
CA SER A 70 13.12 -9.00 2.71
C SER A 70 13.02 -9.51 4.15
N ALA A 71 14.12 -9.47 4.86
CA ALA A 71 14.14 -9.91 6.26
C ALA A 71 13.23 -9.01 7.11
N ASN A 72 13.27 -7.71 6.87
CA ASN A 72 12.45 -6.78 7.60
C ASN A 72 10.96 -6.96 7.26
N ALA A 73 10.66 -7.24 6.00
CA ALA A 73 9.28 -7.47 5.58
C ALA A 73 8.72 -8.70 6.30
N LYS A 74 9.54 -9.76 6.41
CA LYS A 74 9.11 -10.97 7.08
C LYS A 74 8.92 -10.70 8.58
N LYS A 75 9.83 -9.96 9.16
CA LYS A 75 9.78 -9.66 10.57
C LYS A 75 8.49 -8.90 10.90
N LEU A 76 8.14 -7.94 10.08
CA LEU A 76 6.91 -7.19 10.28
C LEU A 76 5.68 -8.07 10.07
N GLY A 77 5.70 -8.87 9.04
CA GLY A 77 4.58 -9.77 8.77
C GLY A 77 4.35 -10.73 9.93
N ASP A 78 5.40 -11.33 10.44
CA ASP A 78 5.30 -12.28 11.54
C ASP A 78 4.78 -11.58 12.81
N TYR A 79 5.24 -10.37 13.06
CA TYR A 79 4.80 -9.63 14.23
C TYR A 79 3.31 -9.31 14.11
N CYS A 80 2.86 -8.94 12.93
CA CYS A 80 1.46 -8.59 12.72
C CYS A 80 0.52 -9.79 12.87
N VAL A 81 1.02 -11.00 12.68
CA VAL A 81 0.18 -12.19 12.85
C VAL A 81 -0.34 -12.26 14.28
N THR A 82 0.51 -11.93 15.25
CA THR A 82 0.13 -12.02 16.64
C THR A 82 -0.33 -10.69 17.23
N HIS A 83 -0.25 -9.61 16.46
CA HIS A 83 -0.66 -8.29 16.93
C HIS A 83 -1.53 -7.58 15.89
N PRO A 84 -2.62 -8.22 15.46
CA PRO A 84 -3.41 -7.68 14.33
C PRO A 84 -4.04 -6.32 14.58
N ASP A 85 -4.29 -5.98 15.81
CA ASP A 85 -5.00 -4.74 16.12
C ASP A 85 -4.09 -3.55 16.43
N ILE A 86 -2.79 -3.75 16.43
CA ILE A 86 -1.89 -2.67 16.77
C ILE A 86 -1.72 -1.79 15.53
N GLY A 87 -1.48 -0.53 15.71
CA GLY A 87 -1.25 0.38 14.59
C GLY A 87 0.02 -0.02 13.86
N LEU A 88 -0.01 0.07 12.56
CA LEU A 88 1.13 -0.36 11.75
C LEU A 88 2.40 0.43 12.07
N ILE A 89 2.30 1.74 12.19
CA ILE A 89 3.48 2.55 12.50
C ILE A 89 3.99 2.21 13.91
N THR A 90 3.09 1.93 14.83
CA THR A 90 3.50 1.55 16.17
C THR A 90 4.28 0.23 16.12
N ALA A 91 3.81 -0.70 15.30
CA ALA A 91 4.48 -1.99 15.14
C ALA A 91 5.87 -1.81 14.53
N THR A 92 5.95 -1.01 13.48
CA THR A 92 7.23 -0.81 12.81
C THR A 92 8.21 -0.05 13.69
N ASP A 93 7.73 0.89 14.49
CA ASP A 93 8.62 1.61 15.41
C ASP A 93 9.20 0.64 16.44
N LYS A 94 8.41 -0.30 16.89
CA LYS A 94 8.92 -1.27 17.85
C LYS A 94 9.97 -2.17 17.23
N LEU A 95 9.81 -2.52 15.98
CA LEU A 95 10.71 -3.45 15.33
C LEU A 95 11.93 -2.80 14.70
N PHE A 96 11.78 -1.58 14.22
CA PHE A 96 12.82 -0.93 13.45
C PHE A 96 13.20 0.45 13.96
N GLN A 97 12.92 0.69 15.22
CA GLN A 97 13.11 1.96 15.81
C GLN A 97 14.33 2.71 15.42
N LYS A 98 14.18 3.96 15.12
CA LYS A 98 15.32 4.78 14.86
C LYS A 98 15.92 5.15 16.19
N GLN A 99 17.17 5.15 16.26
CA GLN A 99 17.86 5.49 17.49
C GLN A 99 18.24 6.96 17.53
#